data_666659738d2c40b9753efbe26e699078
#
_entry.id   666659738d2c40b9753efbe26e699078
#
_cell.length_a   1.000
_cell.length_b   1.000
_cell.length_c   1.000
_cell.angle_alpha   90.00
_cell.angle_beta   90.00
_cell.angle_gamma   90.00
#
_symmetry.space_group_name_H-M   'P 1'
#
loop_
_entity.id
_entity.type
_entity.pdbx_description
1 polymer ?
#
loop_
_entity_poly.entity_id
_entity_poly.type
_entity_poly.pdbx_seq_one_letter_code
_entity_poly.pdbx_strand_id
1 'polypeptide(L)'
;MPNDYEEIKNAILKLQEKVEMLEKENKELRNANGEIPEAPPVNPMEKYNDELTRLETEISDLMNKICDETEYKMIAMCISKVRINGRYGGTDISLSYSKSFDGICDEGLAAAAEVFTNPRRIAILKVLAFDDLTASEIAQKTGLIGGQLYHHLANLENAGLIAKENEKYKASQGTYGLLTSLCAVFGRMKIAKG
;
A
#
# COMPACT_ATOMS: atom_id res chain seq x y z
N MET A 1 31.27 -31.03 28.70
CA MET A 1 30.23 -30.60 27.77
C MET A 1 28.80 -31.12 28.06
N PRO A 2 28.39 -31.61 29.22
CA PRO A 2 26.99 -31.81 29.58
C PRO A 2 26.37 -30.63 30.36
N ASN A 3 27.17 -29.66 30.80
CA ASN A 3 26.70 -28.60 31.72
C ASN A 3 25.97 -27.46 31.01
N ASP A 4 26.36 -27.13 29.80
CA ASP A 4 25.82 -25.94 29.08
C ASP A 4 24.35 -26.13 28.69
N TYR A 5 23.92 -27.35 28.37
CA TYR A 5 22.53 -27.64 27.97
C TYR A 5 21.54 -27.50 29.15
N GLU A 6 21.93 -27.99 30.33
CA GLU A 6 21.10 -27.86 31.55
C GLU A 6 21.06 -26.42 32.04
N GLU A 7 22.13 -25.66 31.89
CA GLU A 7 22.16 -24.22 32.23
C GLU A 7 21.24 -23.42 31.30
N ILE A 8 21.29 -23.67 29.99
CA ILE A 8 20.41 -23.04 29.00
C ILE A 8 18.95 -23.41 29.27
N LYS A 9 18.65 -24.66 29.53
CA LYS A 9 17.31 -25.14 29.83
C LYS A 9 16.75 -24.48 31.10
N ASN A 10 17.54 -24.36 32.14
CA ASN A 10 17.16 -23.67 33.37
C ASN A 10 16.98 -22.16 33.16
N ALA A 11 17.75 -21.53 32.28
CA ALA A 11 17.59 -20.13 31.93
C ALA A 11 16.28 -19.91 31.15
N ILE A 12 15.95 -20.81 30.25
CA ILE A 12 14.68 -20.77 29.48
C ILE A 12 13.47 -20.90 30.43
N LEU A 13 13.51 -21.85 31.38
CA LEU A 13 12.44 -22.03 32.37
C LEU A 13 12.23 -20.77 33.22
N LYS A 14 13.32 -20.15 33.70
CA LYS A 14 13.25 -18.91 34.45
C LYS A 14 12.70 -17.73 33.62
N LEU A 15 13.01 -17.68 32.33
CA LEU A 15 12.46 -16.66 31.45
C LEU A 15 10.97 -16.88 31.21
N GLN A 16 10.52 -18.12 31.04
CA GLN A 16 9.10 -18.46 30.90
C GLN A 16 8.30 -18.05 32.14
N GLU A 17 8.77 -18.42 33.34
CA GLU A 17 8.14 -18.01 34.62
C GLU A 17 8.05 -16.48 34.73
N LYS A 18 9.10 -15.77 34.30
CA LYS A 18 9.13 -14.29 34.37
C LYS A 18 8.16 -13.66 33.36
N VAL A 19 8.01 -14.24 32.17
CA VAL A 19 7.01 -13.82 31.17
C VAL A 19 5.60 -14.02 31.69
N GLU A 20 5.27 -15.19 32.23
CA GLU A 20 3.95 -15.47 32.82
C GLU A 20 3.61 -14.51 33.96
N MET A 21 4.59 -14.20 34.81
CA MET A 21 4.41 -13.26 35.92
C MET A 21 4.13 -11.84 35.40
N LEU A 22 4.87 -11.38 34.39
CA LEU A 22 4.66 -10.08 33.77
C LEU A 22 3.33 -9.98 33.02
N GLU A 23 2.89 -11.05 32.37
CA GLU A 23 1.57 -11.12 31.72
C GLU A 23 0.43 -11.02 32.73
N LYS A 24 0.58 -11.69 33.87
CA LYS A 24 -0.41 -11.63 34.95
C LYS A 24 -0.46 -10.23 35.58
N GLU A 25 0.69 -9.63 35.86
CA GLU A 25 0.80 -8.27 36.40
C GLU A 25 0.20 -7.23 35.43
N ASN A 26 0.48 -7.37 34.14
CA ASN A 26 -0.11 -6.52 33.10
C ASN A 26 -1.63 -6.65 33.02
N LYS A 27 -2.16 -7.88 33.17
CA LYS A 27 -3.60 -8.14 33.21
C LYS A 27 -4.24 -7.55 34.47
N GLU A 28 -3.58 -7.64 35.61
CA GLU A 28 -4.05 -7.05 36.87
C GLU A 28 -4.04 -5.51 36.80
N LEU A 29 -2.98 -4.93 36.24
CA LEU A 29 -2.89 -3.48 36.00
C LEU A 29 -3.96 -2.96 35.02
N ARG A 30 -4.25 -3.70 33.97
CA ARG A 30 -5.36 -3.37 33.04
C ARG A 30 -6.73 -3.43 33.73
N ASN A 31 -6.94 -4.43 34.58
CA ASN A 31 -8.19 -4.57 35.32
C ASN A 31 -8.33 -3.54 36.46
N ALA A 32 -7.24 -3.13 37.09
CA ALA A 32 -7.23 -2.15 38.18
C ALA A 32 -7.41 -0.70 37.68
N ASN A 33 -6.95 -0.39 36.47
CA ASN A 33 -7.09 0.95 35.90
C ASN A 33 -8.45 1.24 35.26
N GLY A 34 -9.41 0.27 35.30
CA GLY A 34 -10.64 0.37 34.53
C GLY A 34 -10.30 0.50 33.05
N GLU A 35 -11.08 -0.03 32.14
CA GLU A 35 -10.91 0.25 30.72
C GLU A 35 -10.88 1.77 30.56
N ILE A 36 -9.66 2.32 30.44
CA ILE A 36 -9.51 3.67 29.89
C ILE A 36 -10.09 3.50 28.49
N PRO A 37 -11.20 4.15 28.14
CA PRO A 37 -11.72 4.09 26.77
C PRO A 37 -10.52 4.46 25.89
N GLU A 38 -10.09 3.55 25.01
CA GLU A 38 -9.09 3.91 24.02
C GLU A 38 -9.63 5.17 23.35
N ALA A 39 -8.96 6.29 23.60
CA ALA A 39 -9.28 7.51 22.89
C ALA A 39 -9.33 7.13 21.39
N PRO A 40 -10.40 7.47 20.67
CA PRO A 40 -10.51 7.07 19.27
C PRO A 40 -9.19 7.44 18.60
N PRO A 41 -8.63 6.54 17.77
CA PRO A 41 -7.31 6.75 17.20
C PRO A 41 -7.31 8.12 16.53
N VAL A 42 -6.56 9.06 17.12
CA VAL A 42 -6.42 10.42 16.59
C VAL A 42 -5.85 10.25 15.19
N ASN A 43 -6.62 10.67 14.19
CA ASN A 43 -6.14 10.67 12.82
C ASN A 43 -4.91 11.60 12.77
N PRO A 44 -3.69 11.08 12.54
CA PRO A 44 -2.48 11.91 12.58
C PRO A 44 -2.46 12.99 11.50
N MET A 45 -3.39 12.93 10.54
CA MET A 45 -3.57 13.92 9.48
C MET A 45 -4.40 15.14 9.92
N GLU A 46 -5.15 15.05 11.05
CA GLU A 46 -5.99 16.17 11.53
C GLU A 46 -5.22 17.46 11.73
N LYS A 47 -3.99 17.37 12.21
CA LYS A 47 -3.12 18.53 12.41
C LYS A 47 -2.71 19.26 11.13
N TYR A 48 -2.95 18.65 9.96
CA TYR A 48 -2.63 19.22 8.65
C TYR A 48 -3.88 19.61 7.86
N ASN A 49 -5.08 19.50 8.44
CA ASN A 49 -6.32 19.75 7.72
C ASN A 49 -6.38 21.15 7.10
N ASP A 50 -5.94 22.17 7.84
CA ASP A 50 -5.99 23.55 7.36
C ASP A 50 -5.02 23.75 6.18
N GLU A 51 -3.80 23.22 6.27
CA GLU A 51 -2.84 23.28 5.16
C GLU A 51 -3.33 22.49 3.95
N LEU A 52 -3.92 21.31 4.17
CA LEU A 52 -4.46 20.48 3.09
C LEU A 52 -5.63 21.18 2.39
N THR A 53 -6.53 21.79 3.15
CA THR A 53 -7.68 22.53 2.60
C THR A 53 -7.22 23.75 1.80
N ARG A 54 -6.19 24.46 2.28
CA ARG A 54 -5.59 25.58 1.52
C ARG A 54 -4.98 25.12 0.21
N LEU A 55 -4.17 24.06 0.25
CA LEU A 55 -3.56 23.48 -0.96
C LEU A 55 -4.62 22.97 -1.94
N GLU A 56 -5.68 22.31 -1.46
CA GLU A 56 -6.80 21.86 -2.29
C GLU A 56 -7.47 23.04 -3.01
N THR A 57 -7.66 24.15 -2.31
CA THR A 57 -8.21 25.38 -2.89
C THR A 57 -7.27 25.97 -3.95
N GLU A 58 -5.99 26.13 -3.63
CA GLU A 58 -4.98 26.68 -4.57
C GLU A 58 -4.86 25.83 -5.84
N ILE A 59 -4.88 24.49 -5.70
CA ILE A 59 -4.86 23.55 -6.84
C ILE A 59 -6.15 23.66 -7.65
N SER A 60 -7.30 23.76 -7.00
CA SER A 60 -8.61 23.89 -7.65
C SER A 60 -8.67 25.18 -8.47
N ASP A 61 -8.21 26.31 -7.91
CA ASP A 61 -8.18 27.60 -8.59
C ASP A 61 -7.24 27.57 -9.82
N LEU A 62 -6.08 26.92 -9.68
CA LEU A 62 -5.16 26.73 -10.80
C LEU A 62 -5.79 25.88 -11.92
N MET A 63 -6.46 24.79 -11.55
CA MET A 63 -7.14 23.90 -12.52
C MET A 63 -8.27 24.63 -13.24
N ASN A 64 -9.06 25.42 -12.50
CA ASN A 64 -10.11 26.26 -13.10
C ASN A 64 -9.52 27.25 -14.11
N LYS A 65 -8.45 27.95 -13.71
CA LYS A 65 -7.76 28.89 -14.60
C LYS A 65 -7.26 28.22 -15.88
N ILE A 66 -6.66 27.02 -15.78
CA ILE A 66 -6.22 26.27 -16.95
C ILE A 66 -7.41 25.89 -17.84
N CYS A 67 -8.54 25.45 -17.27
CA CYS A 67 -9.75 25.13 -18.02
C CYS A 67 -10.31 26.37 -18.73
N ASP A 68 -10.30 27.54 -18.08
CA ASP A 68 -10.80 28.80 -18.66
C ASP A 68 -9.90 29.33 -19.78
N GLU A 69 -8.58 29.16 -19.66
CA GLU A 69 -7.59 29.62 -20.62
C GLU A 69 -7.34 28.63 -21.78
N THR A 70 -7.87 27.42 -21.68
CA THR A 70 -7.64 26.34 -22.67
C THR A 70 -8.93 25.69 -23.13
N GLU A 71 -8.82 24.84 -24.14
CA GLU A 71 -9.95 24.01 -24.60
C GLU A 71 -10.11 22.72 -23.80
N TYR A 72 -9.32 22.51 -22.73
CA TYR A 72 -9.41 21.30 -21.92
C TYR A 72 -10.64 21.35 -21.03
N LYS A 73 -11.44 20.27 -21.08
CA LYS A 73 -12.65 20.09 -20.25
C LYS A 73 -12.44 19.15 -19.07
N MET A 74 -11.31 18.45 -19.09
CA MET A 74 -10.94 17.53 -18.03
C MET A 74 -9.46 17.72 -17.71
N ILE A 75 -9.17 17.95 -16.43
CA ILE A 75 -7.82 17.95 -15.88
C ILE A 75 -7.85 17.11 -14.64
N ALA A 76 -6.94 16.16 -14.54
CA ALA A 76 -6.76 15.34 -13.36
C ALA A 76 -5.29 15.39 -12.92
N MET A 77 -5.07 15.70 -11.66
CA MET A 77 -3.75 15.68 -11.04
C MET A 77 -3.74 14.60 -9.95
N CYS A 78 -2.74 13.75 -9.99
CA CYS A 78 -2.46 12.80 -8.91
C CYS A 78 -1.07 13.08 -8.37
N ILE A 79 -0.98 13.27 -7.06
CA ILE A 79 0.29 13.43 -6.35
C ILE A 79 0.38 12.32 -5.32
N SER A 80 1.43 11.53 -5.39
CA SER A 80 1.66 10.48 -4.42
C SER A 80 3.08 10.54 -3.84
N LYS A 81 3.19 10.19 -2.57
CA LYS A 81 4.45 10.06 -1.86
C LYS A 81 4.46 8.76 -1.10
N VAL A 82 5.47 7.96 -1.31
CA VAL A 82 5.62 6.67 -0.63
C VAL A 82 6.82 6.72 0.31
N ARG A 83 6.65 6.15 1.50
CA ARG A 83 7.73 5.95 2.46
C ARG A 83 7.96 4.46 2.67
N ILE A 84 9.14 3.98 2.30
CA ILE A 84 9.54 2.58 2.40
C ILE A 84 10.72 2.47 3.34
N ASN A 85 10.63 1.60 4.35
CA ASN A 85 11.72 1.35 5.32
C ASN A 85 12.32 2.64 5.91
N GLY A 86 11.45 3.61 6.23
CA GLY A 86 11.86 4.89 6.80
C GLY A 86 12.45 5.91 5.80
N ARG A 87 12.66 5.51 4.56
CA ARG A 87 13.15 6.39 3.48
C ARG A 87 11.98 6.82 2.59
N TYR A 88 12.00 8.09 2.19
CA TYR A 88 11.04 8.56 1.19
C TYR A 88 11.45 8.02 -0.18
N GLY A 89 10.52 7.33 -0.82
CA GLY A 89 10.56 7.08 -2.25
C GLY A 89 10.36 8.37 -3.06
N GLY A 90 10.39 8.26 -4.37
CA GLY A 90 10.11 9.37 -5.26
C GLY A 90 8.75 10.02 -4.97
N THR A 91 8.58 11.27 -5.36
CA THR A 91 7.27 11.88 -5.50
C THR A 91 6.79 11.57 -6.91
N ASP A 92 5.64 10.95 -7.03
CA ASP A 92 4.99 10.76 -8.32
C ASP A 92 3.95 11.86 -8.49
N ILE A 93 4.09 12.63 -9.56
CA ILE A 93 3.13 13.67 -9.93
C ILE A 93 2.72 13.36 -11.36
N SER A 94 1.47 12.97 -11.54
CA SER A 94 0.90 12.77 -12.87
C SER A 94 -0.17 13.81 -13.14
N LEU A 95 -0.12 14.37 -14.34
CA LEU A 95 -1.11 15.30 -14.85
C LEU A 95 -1.71 14.70 -16.12
N SER A 96 -3.00 14.56 -16.13
CA SER A 96 -3.77 14.12 -17.30
C SER A 96 -4.73 15.23 -17.70
N TYR A 97 -4.86 15.48 -18.99
CA TYR A 97 -5.77 16.47 -19.52
C TYR A 97 -6.39 16.00 -20.83
N SER A 98 -7.63 16.37 -21.07
CA SER A 98 -8.35 16.04 -22.29
C SER A 98 -9.36 17.12 -22.65
N LYS A 99 -9.62 17.27 -23.96
CA LYS A 99 -10.69 18.14 -24.48
C LYS A 99 -12.09 17.54 -24.31
N SER A 100 -12.16 16.22 -24.20
CA SER A 100 -13.42 15.48 -23.97
C SER A 100 -13.11 14.09 -23.42
N PHE A 101 -14.13 13.41 -22.90
CA PHE A 101 -14.03 11.98 -22.57
C PHE A 101 -13.94 11.09 -23.81
N ASP A 102 -14.33 11.58 -24.98
CA ASP A 102 -14.33 10.80 -26.23
C ASP A 102 -12.91 10.39 -26.69
N GLY A 103 -11.86 11.05 -26.17
CA GLY A 103 -10.47 10.68 -26.42
C GLY A 103 -9.97 9.49 -25.59
N ILE A 104 -10.78 8.98 -24.66
CA ILE A 104 -10.46 7.81 -23.85
C ILE A 104 -10.98 6.58 -24.58
N CYS A 105 -10.07 5.66 -24.92
CA CYS A 105 -10.45 4.39 -25.53
C CYS A 105 -11.13 3.50 -24.49
N ASP A 106 -12.41 3.21 -24.66
CA ASP A 106 -13.21 2.40 -23.73
C ASP A 106 -12.60 1.00 -23.55
N GLU A 107 -12.18 0.36 -24.64
CA GLU A 107 -11.55 -0.96 -24.60
C GLU A 107 -10.19 -0.90 -23.91
N GLY A 108 -9.41 0.16 -24.14
CA GLY A 108 -8.11 0.38 -23.47
C GLY A 108 -8.27 0.57 -21.99
N LEU A 109 -9.27 1.35 -21.56
CA LEU A 109 -9.57 1.57 -20.14
C LEU A 109 -10.07 0.28 -19.47
N ALA A 110 -10.96 -0.46 -20.14
CA ALA A 110 -11.46 -1.75 -19.65
C ALA A 110 -10.32 -2.77 -19.51
N ALA A 111 -9.43 -2.88 -20.49
CA ALA A 111 -8.27 -3.77 -20.46
C ALA A 111 -7.31 -3.39 -19.32
N ALA A 112 -7.05 -2.10 -19.11
CA ALA A 112 -6.24 -1.64 -17.99
C ALA A 112 -6.89 -1.96 -16.64
N ALA A 113 -8.20 -1.77 -16.52
CA ALA A 113 -8.96 -2.08 -15.31
C ALA A 113 -9.00 -3.59 -15.00
N GLU A 114 -9.00 -4.44 -16.03
CA GLU A 114 -9.04 -5.90 -15.85
C GLU A 114 -7.89 -6.43 -14.99
N VAL A 115 -6.73 -5.80 -15.05
CA VAL A 115 -5.58 -6.18 -14.22
C VAL A 115 -5.94 -6.15 -12.74
N PHE A 116 -6.79 -5.19 -12.32
CA PHE A 116 -7.17 -4.96 -10.92
C PHE A 116 -8.41 -5.74 -10.49
N THR A 117 -9.07 -6.46 -11.39
CA THR A 117 -10.24 -7.29 -11.04
C THR A 117 -9.88 -8.57 -10.28
N ASN A 118 -8.60 -8.95 -10.29
CA ASN A 118 -8.13 -10.17 -9.64
C ASN A 118 -7.35 -9.85 -8.35
N PRO A 119 -7.84 -10.27 -7.17
CA PRO A 119 -7.18 -9.99 -5.89
C PRO A 119 -5.78 -10.56 -5.78
N ARG A 120 -5.47 -11.65 -6.50
CA ARG A 120 -4.12 -12.25 -6.51
C ARG A 120 -3.10 -11.36 -7.21
N ARG A 121 -3.50 -10.70 -8.30
CA ARG A 121 -2.66 -9.70 -9.00
C ARG A 121 -2.39 -8.49 -8.10
N ILE A 122 -3.40 -8.02 -7.38
CA ILE A 122 -3.24 -6.94 -6.40
C ILE A 122 -2.29 -7.37 -5.27
N ALA A 123 -2.39 -8.61 -4.77
CA ALA A 123 -1.49 -9.13 -3.74
C ALA A 123 -0.02 -9.15 -4.22
N ILE A 124 0.23 -9.56 -5.47
CA ILE A 124 1.58 -9.53 -6.08
C ILE A 124 2.10 -8.10 -6.17
N LEU A 125 1.30 -7.16 -6.68
CA LEU A 125 1.70 -5.76 -6.79
C LEU A 125 2.03 -5.15 -5.41
N LYS A 126 1.25 -5.50 -4.38
CA LYS A 126 1.50 -5.03 -3.00
C LYS A 126 2.83 -5.50 -2.44
N VAL A 127 3.26 -6.73 -2.68
CA VAL A 127 4.55 -7.22 -2.20
C VAL A 127 5.71 -6.67 -3.02
N LEU A 128 5.53 -6.49 -4.33
CA LEU A 128 6.52 -5.86 -5.20
C LEU A 128 6.61 -4.33 -5.01
N ALA A 129 5.63 -3.72 -4.38
CA ALA A 129 5.68 -2.31 -4.03
C ALA A 129 6.80 -1.97 -3.03
N PHE A 130 7.37 -2.94 -2.34
CA PHE A 130 8.37 -2.71 -1.29
C PHE A 130 9.73 -3.32 -1.60
N ASP A 131 9.77 -4.39 -2.40
CA ASP A 131 11.00 -5.15 -2.65
C ASP A 131 11.02 -5.75 -4.06
N ASP A 132 12.21 -5.84 -4.65
CA ASP A 132 12.44 -6.63 -5.86
C ASP A 132 12.57 -8.10 -5.45
N LEU A 133 11.66 -8.94 -5.89
CA LEU A 133 11.48 -10.31 -5.42
C LEU A 133 11.60 -11.34 -6.55
N THR A 134 12.19 -12.48 -6.25
CA THR A 134 12.11 -13.66 -7.10
C THR A 134 10.70 -14.27 -7.08
N ALA A 135 10.39 -15.11 -8.07
CA ALA A 135 9.09 -15.81 -8.10
C ALA A 135 8.86 -16.66 -6.82
N SER A 136 9.92 -17.24 -6.26
CA SER A 136 9.86 -18.03 -5.03
C SER A 136 9.50 -17.17 -3.82
N GLU A 137 10.10 -15.99 -3.69
CA GLU A 137 9.80 -15.04 -2.61
C GLU A 137 8.37 -14.47 -2.72
N ILE A 138 7.91 -14.19 -3.95
CA ILE A 138 6.52 -13.80 -4.20
C ILE A 138 5.57 -14.91 -3.81
N ALA A 139 5.87 -16.17 -4.19
CA ALA A 139 5.08 -17.34 -3.80
C ALA A 139 4.95 -17.44 -2.28
N GLN A 140 6.06 -17.30 -1.56
CA GLN A 140 6.09 -17.36 -0.09
C GLN A 140 5.24 -16.25 0.54
N LYS A 141 5.35 -15.01 0.03
CA LYS A 141 4.62 -13.85 0.59
C LYS A 141 3.13 -13.84 0.24
N THR A 142 2.74 -14.39 -0.92
CA THR A 142 1.36 -14.34 -1.42
C THR A 142 0.58 -15.65 -1.26
N GLY A 143 1.26 -16.76 -0.98
CA GLY A 143 0.68 -18.10 -0.96
C GLY A 143 0.33 -18.65 -2.35
N LEU A 144 0.70 -17.95 -3.43
CA LEU A 144 0.45 -18.41 -4.80
C LEU A 144 1.56 -19.36 -5.25
N ILE A 145 1.20 -20.49 -5.85
CA ILE A 145 2.15 -21.53 -6.26
C ILE A 145 1.98 -21.96 -7.72
N GLY A 146 3.06 -22.46 -8.29
CA GLY A 146 3.06 -23.13 -9.58
C GLY A 146 2.56 -22.25 -10.73
N GLY A 147 1.84 -22.86 -11.67
CA GLY A 147 1.38 -22.20 -12.90
C GLY A 147 0.50 -20.98 -12.66
N GLN A 148 -0.25 -20.94 -11.55
CA GLN A 148 -1.09 -19.78 -11.21
C GLN A 148 -0.26 -18.51 -10.97
N LEU A 149 0.85 -18.63 -10.25
CA LEU A 149 1.74 -17.50 -10.00
C LEU A 149 2.30 -16.95 -11.32
N TYR A 150 2.85 -17.84 -12.15
CA TYR A 150 3.45 -17.43 -13.42
C TYR A 150 2.43 -16.83 -14.39
N HIS A 151 1.19 -17.33 -14.41
CA HIS A 151 0.10 -16.73 -15.17
C HIS A 151 -0.18 -15.29 -14.72
N HIS A 152 -0.26 -15.04 -13.41
CA HIS A 152 -0.48 -13.70 -12.90
C HIS A 152 0.72 -12.77 -13.13
N LEU A 153 1.95 -13.27 -12.99
CA LEU A 153 3.16 -12.51 -13.28
C LEU A 153 3.20 -12.10 -14.76
N ALA A 154 2.94 -13.03 -15.69
CA ALA A 154 2.89 -12.72 -17.12
C ALA A 154 1.84 -11.67 -17.46
N ASN A 155 0.64 -11.74 -16.85
CA ASN A 155 -0.41 -10.73 -17.07
C ASN A 155 0.02 -9.35 -16.58
N LEU A 156 0.67 -9.27 -15.42
CA LEU A 156 1.17 -8.01 -14.87
C LEU A 156 2.33 -7.44 -15.70
N GLU A 157 3.20 -8.30 -16.22
CA GLU A 157 4.32 -7.93 -17.08
C GLU A 157 3.83 -7.43 -18.44
N ASN A 158 2.87 -8.13 -19.05
CA ASN A 158 2.23 -7.72 -20.30
C ASN A 158 1.48 -6.38 -20.15
N ALA A 159 0.92 -6.11 -18.98
CA ALA A 159 0.29 -4.82 -18.67
C ALA A 159 1.31 -3.71 -18.35
N GLY A 160 2.62 -4.01 -18.35
CA GLY A 160 3.68 -3.05 -18.04
C GLY A 160 3.76 -2.61 -16.57
N LEU A 161 3.05 -3.30 -15.66
CA LEU A 161 3.01 -2.95 -14.24
C LEU A 161 4.20 -3.51 -13.45
N ILE A 162 4.81 -4.57 -13.97
CA ILE A 162 6.03 -5.14 -13.41
C ILE A 162 7.03 -5.42 -14.55
N ALA A 163 8.29 -5.55 -14.20
CA ALA A 163 9.35 -6.00 -15.10
C ALA A 163 10.20 -7.08 -14.43
N LYS A 164 10.73 -8.01 -15.20
CA LYS A 164 11.67 -9.03 -14.71
C LYS A 164 13.10 -8.62 -15.06
N GLU A 165 13.96 -8.48 -14.06
CA GLU A 165 15.39 -8.23 -14.20
C GLU A 165 16.19 -9.16 -13.28
N ASN A 166 17.23 -9.81 -13.80
CA ASN A 166 18.13 -10.67 -13.02
C ASN A 166 17.39 -11.65 -12.09
N GLU A 167 16.42 -12.40 -12.64
CA GLU A 167 15.55 -13.35 -11.92
C GLU A 167 14.63 -12.74 -10.87
N LYS A 168 14.62 -11.43 -10.68
CA LYS A 168 13.71 -10.71 -9.80
C LYS A 168 12.67 -9.95 -10.59
N TYR A 169 11.47 -9.87 -10.01
CA TYR A 169 10.40 -9.02 -10.47
C TYR A 169 10.41 -7.73 -9.65
N LYS A 170 10.19 -6.62 -10.31
CA LYS A 170 10.08 -5.29 -9.70
C LYS A 170 8.84 -4.58 -10.22
N ALA A 171 8.27 -3.70 -9.42
CA ALA A 171 7.21 -2.81 -9.87
C ALA A 171 7.77 -1.80 -10.88
N SER A 172 7.08 -1.60 -12.00
CA SER A 172 7.44 -0.57 -12.98
C SER A 172 7.24 0.83 -12.40
N GLN A 173 7.95 1.80 -12.98
CA GLN A 173 7.77 3.21 -12.63
C GLN A 173 6.30 3.59 -12.84
N GLY A 174 5.70 4.28 -11.88
CA GLY A 174 4.28 4.67 -11.92
C GLY A 174 3.31 3.65 -11.30
N THR A 175 3.69 2.36 -11.13
CA THR A 175 2.84 1.37 -10.46
C THR A 175 2.49 1.78 -9.04
N TYR A 176 3.41 2.43 -8.32
CA TYR A 176 3.14 2.98 -6.98
C TYR A 176 2.11 4.10 -7.01
N GLY A 177 2.26 5.05 -7.92
CA GLY A 177 1.30 6.13 -8.10
C GLY A 177 -0.09 5.60 -8.42
N LEU A 178 -0.17 4.60 -9.31
CA LEU A 178 -1.41 3.93 -9.66
C LEU A 178 -2.04 3.22 -8.45
N LEU A 179 -1.28 2.43 -7.68
CA LEU A 179 -1.79 1.75 -6.48
C LEU A 179 -2.27 2.75 -5.42
N THR A 180 -1.52 3.83 -5.17
CA THR A 180 -1.92 4.86 -4.21
C THR A 180 -3.16 5.62 -4.66
N SER A 181 -3.30 5.91 -5.96
CA SER A 181 -4.48 6.55 -6.54
C SER A 181 -5.71 5.65 -6.42
N LEU A 182 -5.58 4.36 -6.72
CA LEU A 182 -6.65 3.38 -6.53
C LEU A 182 -7.05 3.29 -5.05
N CYS A 183 -6.10 3.25 -4.13
CA CYS A 183 -6.39 3.24 -2.70
C CYS A 183 -7.13 4.52 -2.26
N ALA A 184 -6.76 5.69 -2.79
CA ALA A 184 -7.42 6.95 -2.49
C ALA A 184 -8.88 6.98 -3.00
N VAL A 185 -9.10 6.51 -4.23
CA VAL A 185 -10.44 6.44 -4.84
C VAL A 185 -11.31 5.41 -4.10
N PHE A 186 -10.82 4.18 -3.97
CA PHE A 186 -11.60 3.09 -3.34
C PHE A 186 -11.71 3.24 -1.83
N GLY A 187 -10.77 3.89 -1.15
CA GLY A 187 -10.87 4.20 0.26
C GLY A 187 -12.08 5.08 0.59
N ARG A 188 -12.46 5.99 -0.34
CA ARG A 188 -13.69 6.80 -0.21
C ARG A 188 -14.98 5.98 -0.43
N MET A 189 -14.90 4.87 -1.16
CA MET A 189 -16.07 4.04 -1.48
C MET A 189 -16.50 3.10 -0.34
N LYS A 190 -15.93 3.20 0.87
CA LYS A 190 -16.23 2.33 2.01
C LYS A 190 -16.25 0.85 1.61
N ILE A 191 -15.20 0.39 0.95
CA ILE A 191 -15.06 -1.04 0.65
C ILE A 191 -15.03 -1.76 1.98
N ALA A 192 -16.07 -2.54 2.26
CA ALA A 192 -16.20 -3.31 3.48
C ALA A 192 -14.95 -4.17 3.65
N LYS A 193 -14.34 -4.09 4.83
CA LYS A 193 -13.31 -5.06 5.21
C LYS A 193 -14.03 -6.40 5.32
N GLY A 194 -13.81 -7.28 4.35
CA GLY A 194 -14.20 -8.69 4.46
C GLY A 194 -13.39 -9.39 5.54
#